data_5a333c3c1434fd3e5aee9203e6201c61
#
_entry.id   5a333c3c1434fd3e5aee9203e6201c61
#
_cell.length_a   1.000
_cell.length_b   1.000
_cell.length_c   1.000
_cell.angle_alpha   90.00
_cell.angle_beta   90.00
_cell.angle_gamma   90.00
#
_symmetry.space_group_name_H-M   'P 1'
#
loop_
_entity.id
_entity.type
_entity.pdbx_description
1 polymer ?
#
loop_
_entity_poly.entity_id
_entity_poly.type
_entity_poly.pdbx_seq_one_letter_code
_entity_poly.pdbx_strand_id
1 'polypeptide(L)'
;MTTIATTATTEARPVRPDEPTRTGRDQTGAIRGIPLGRIIGIELRTAVDTRSGFWLLAGIGIAAFATTTAVIAWAPRNELTYSQFTLAIGVPMSIILPIIAALSVTAEWSQRTGLATFTLVPHRGRVLTGKAAAALLIAAAASVVAFIVGALGNLVGSAIADVPTVWDQSLRDAAYFTLANALLVLVGFMFGALVRNTPGAIVGYMIYAFVAPGLLAFLAFSQDWFDEARPWVDAKYNQDALLRGDTLAGQDWAHLAVTTALWVVVPTVIGVVRLLRSEGK
;
A
#
# COMPACT_ATOMS: atom_id res chain seq x y z
N MET A 1 -37.95 57.03 46.31
CA MET A 1 -37.74 55.62 46.63
C MET A 1 -36.29 55.26 46.32
N THR A 2 -35.57 54.90 47.36
CA THR A 2 -34.14 54.97 47.52
C THR A 2 -33.45 53.71 46.90
N THR A 3 -32.53 53.91 46.00
CA THR A 3 -31.70 52.84 45.44
C THR A 3 -30.41 52.74 46.26
N ILE A 4 -30.17 51.63 46.92
CA ILE A 4 -28.96 51.35 47.68
C ILE A 4 -27.98 50.65 46.75
N ALA A 5 -26.87 51.34 46.42
CA ALA A 5 -25.73 50.72 45.75
C ALA A 5 -24.83 50.04 46.74
N THR A 6 -24.71 48.73 46.68
CA THR A 6 -23.73 47.95 47.47
C THR A 6 -22.39 47.88 46.74
N THR A 7 -21.38 48.60 47.21
CA THR A 7 -20.00 48.50 46.78
C THR A 7 -19.38 47.30 47.45
N ALA A 8 -19.05 46.27 46.68
CA ALA A 8 -18.24 45.17 47.11
C ALA A 8 -16.76 45.55 47.08
N THR A 9 -16.18 45.73 48.22
CA THR A 9 -14.73 45.98 48.43
C THR A 9 -14.00 44.64 48.25
N THR A 10 -13.26 44.49 47.15
CA THR A 10 -12.38 43.32 46.95
C THR A 10 -11.16 43.49 47.83
N GLU A 11 -11.13 42.74 48.90
CA GLU A 11 -9.98 42.65 49.81
C GLU A 11 -8.81 41.89 49.10
N ALA A 12 -7.73 42.61 48.80
CA ALA A 12 -6.54 42.02 48.22
C ALA A 12 -5.86 41.05 49.23
N ARG A 13 -5.85 39.80 48.91
CA ARG A 13 -5.16 38.74 49.65
C ARG A 13 -3.66 39.00 49.70
N PRO A 14 -3.01 39.07 50.86
CA PRO A 14 -1.55 39.30 50.95
C PRO A 14 -0.78 38.15 50.33
N VAL A 15 0.14 38.48 49.41
CA VAL A 15 1.10 37.55 48.78
C VAL A 15 2.06 37.06 49.87
N ARG A 16 2.09 35.75 50.12
CA ARG A 16 3.07 35.13 51.04
C ARG A 16 4.46 35.17 50.38
N PRO A 17 5.52 35.64 51.07
CA PRO A 17 6.87 35.80 50.51
C PRO A 17 7.66 34.51 50.33
N ASP A 18 7.18 33.34 50.71
CA ASP A 18 7.95 32.10 50.80
C ASP A 18 7.45 30.94 49.94
N GLU A 19 6.78 31.22 48.81
CA GLU A 19 6.63 30.14 47.82
C GLU A 19 7.96 29.95 47.09
N PRO A 20 8.63 28.76 47.24
CA PRO A 20 9.84 28.53 46.47
C PRO A 20 9.47 28.55 45.00
N THR A 21 10.04 29.50 44.28
CA THR A 21 10.03 29.56 42.81
C THR A 21 10.34 28.15 42.32
N ARG A 22 9.33 27.42 41.80
CA ARG A 22 9.56 26.19 41.08
C ARG A 22 10.43 26.54 39.91
N THR A 23 11.75 26.45 40.17
CA THR A 23 12.78 26.50 39.15
C THR A 23 12.31 25.57 38.02
N GLY A 24 12.13 26.17 36.87
CA GLY A 24 11.71 25.48 35.66
C GLY A 24 12.57 24.23 35.49
N ARG A 25 11.94 23.07 35.68
CA ARG A 25 12.52 21.83 35.26
C ARG A 25 12.81 22.03 33.80
N ASP A 26 14.09 22.06 33.44
CA ASP A 26 14.57 21.98 32.09
C ASP A 26 13.91 20.81 31.40
N GLN A 27 12.76 21.06 30.76
CA GLN A 27 12.08 20.12 29.87
C GLN A 27 12.70 20.21 28.47
N THR A 28 13.99 20.37 28.38
CA THR A 28 14.80 20.05 27.21
C THR A 28 15.10 18.55 27.16
N GLY A 29 14.14 17.72 27.62
CA GLY A 29 14.10 16.33 27.23
C GLY A 29 13.85 16.30 25.72
N ALA A 30 14.90 16.05 24.93
CA ALA A 30 14.81 15.85 23.50
C ALA A 30 13.55 15.02 23.22
N ILE A 31 12.59 15.61 22.48
CA ILE A 31 11.35 14.92 22.10
C ILE A 31 11.80 13.67 21.34
N ARG A 32 11.83 12.53 22.03
CA ARG A 32 12.17 11.26 21.41
C ARG A 32 11.13 11.02 20.35
N GLY A 33 11.55 11.14 19.09
CA GLY A 33 10.66 10.91 17.94
C GLY A 33 9.99 9.55 18.06
N ILE A 34 8.69 9.48 17.77
CA ILE A 34 7.89 8.26 17.83
C ILE A 34 8.61 7.14 17.05
N PRO A 35 8.86 5.96 17.64
CA PRO A 35 9.55 4.87 16.95
C PRO A 35 8.76 4.41 15.73
N LEU A 36 9.46 4.08 14.64
CA LEU A 36 8.86 3.74 13.35
C LEU A 36 7.90 2.54 13.48
N GLY A 37 8.25 1.53 14.31
CA GLY A 37 7.41 0.38 14.58
C GLY A 37 6.04 0.74 15.18
N ARG A 38 5.97 1.81 16.00
CA ARG A 38 4.68 2.29 16.52
C ARG A 38 3.83 2.92 15.41
N ILE A 39 4.47 3.65 14.48
CA ILE A 39 3.78 4.25 13.33
C ILE A 39 3.23 3.14 12.44
N ILE A 40 4.03 2.13 12.10
CA ILE A 40 3.60 0.98 11.31
C ILE A 40 2.45 0.24 12.00
N GLY A 41 2.54 0.01 13.32
CA GLY A 41 1.46 -0.64 14.08
C GLY A 41 0.15 0.13 14.05
N ILE A 42 0.19 1.46 14.11
CA ILE A 42 -1.00 2.32 13.99
C ILE A 42 -1.59 2.21 12.58
N GLU A 43 -0.76 2.26 11.53
CA GLU A 43 -1.22 2.17 10.15
C GLU A 43 -1.85 0.80 9.84
N LEU A 44 -1.24 -0.29 10.31
CA LEU A 44 -1.82 -1.64 10.18
C LEU A 44 -3.16 -1.74 10.89
N ARG A 45 -3.26 -1.19 12.11
CA ARG A 45 -4.51 -1.16 12.87
C ARG A 45 -5.56 -0.33 12.14
N THR A 46 -5.19 0.84 11.63
CA THR A 46 -6.10 1.71 10.85
C THR A 46 -6.62 1.00 9.60
N ALA A 47 -5.79 0.19 8.93
CA ALA A 47 -6.20 -0.59 7.76
C ALA A 47 -7.28 -1.64 8.11
N VAL A 48 -7.29 -2.18 9.33
CA VAL A 48 -8.29 -3.17 9.79
C VAL A 48 -9.50 -2.50 10.44
N ASP A 49 -9.27 -1.46 11.26
CA ASP A 49 -10.31 -0.83 12.08
C ASP A 49 -11.17 0.16 11.27
N THR A 50 -10.69 0.64 10.12
CA THR A 50 -11.52 1.52 9.27
C THR A 50 -12.50 0.70 8.43
N ARG A 51 -13.73 1.20 8.29
CA ARG A 51 -14.78 0.55 7.50
C ARG A 51 -14.35 0.29 6.06
N SER A 52 -13.64 1.24 5.44
CA SER A 52 -13.11 1.08 4.08
C SER A 52 -12.00 0.04 4.00
N GLY A 53 -11.04 0.07 4.93
CA GLY A 53 -9.93 -0.88 4.98
C GLY A 53 -10.42 -2.31 5.25
N PHE A 54 -11.33 -2.49 6.22
CA PHE A 54 -11.96 -3.78 6.49
C PHE A 54 -12.64 -4.36 5.25
N TRP A 55 -13.49 -3.59 4.55
CA TRP A 55 -14.18 -4.07 3.36
C TRP A 55 -13.25 -4.37 2.18
N LEU A 56 -12.14 -3.64 2.05
CA LEU A 56 -11.14 -3.94 1.03
C LEU A 56 -10.38 -5.23 1.35
N LEU A 57 -9.98 -5.45 2.60
CA LEU A 57 -9.34 -6.70 3.03
C LEU A 57 -10.30 -7.88 2.94
N ALA A 58 -11.54 -7.71 3.37
CA ALA A 58 -12.59 -8.72 3.19
C ALA A 58 -12.85 -8.99 1.71
N GLY A 59 -12.80 -7.95 0.86
CA GLY A 59 -12.90 -8.05 -0.59
C GLY A 59 -11.81 -8.94 -1.21
N ILE A 60 -10.57 -8.90 -0.70
CA ILE A 60 -9.50 -9.83 -1.13
C ILE A 60 -9.90 -11.27 -0.80
N GLY A 61 -10.38 -11.52 0.43
CA GLY A 61 -10.82 -12.86 0.83
C GLY A 61 -12.00 -13.39 0.00
N ILE A 62 -13.00 -12.54 -0.22
CA ILE A 62 -14.17 -12.87 -1.06
C ILE A 62 -13.74 -13.14 -2.50
N ALA A 63 -12.87 -12.29 -3.06
CA ALA A 63 -12.37 -12.46 -4.41
C ALA A 63 -11.49 -13.72 -4.56
N ALA A 64 -10.64 -14.01 -3.57
CA ALA A 64 -9.85 -15.24 -3.53
C ALA A 64 -10.75 -16.49 -3.52
N PHE A 65 -11.82 -16.48 -2.71
CA PHE A 65 -12.79 -17.56 -2.70
C PHE A 65 -13.54 -17.69 -4.03
N ALA A 66 -13.98 -16.57 -4.59
CA ALA A 66 -14.69 -16.56 -5.88
C ALA A 66 -13.80 -17.05 -7.03
N THR A 67 -12.55 -16.61 -7.11
CA THR A 67 -11.61 -17.06 -8.15
C THR A 67 -11.23 -18.52 -7.97
N THR A 68 -11.01 -19.00 -6.74
CA THR A 68 -10.79 -20.42 -6.45
C THR A 68 -11.98 -21.26 -6.90
N THR A 69 -13.19 -20.84 -6.58
CA THR A 69 -14.41 -21.53 -7.01
C THR A 69 -14.55 -21.53 -8.53
N ALA A 70 -14.22 -20.41 -9.19
CA ALA A 70 -14.24 -20.30 -10.64
C ALA A 70 -13.22 -21.24 -11.30
N VAL A 71 -12.01 -21.35 -10.78
CA VAL A 71 -11.00 -22.30 -11.28
C VAL A 71 -11.52 -23.72 -11.16
N ILE A 72 -12.07 -24.12 -10.01
CA ILE A 72 -12.62 -25.46 -9.82
C ILE A 72 -13.77 -25.76 -10.81
N ALA A 73 -14.63 -24.77 -11.08
CA ALA A 73 -15.82 -24.95 -11.89
C ALA A 73 -15.56 -24.96 -13.41
N TRP A 74 -14.57 -24.21 -13.88
CA TRP A 74 -14.41 -23.95 -15.32
C TRP A 74 -13.02 -24.24 -15.87
N ALA A 75 -11.97 -24.39 -15.03
CA ALA A 75 -10.66 -24.72 -15.57
C ALA A 75 -10.61 -26.16 -16.12
N PRO A 76 -9.83 -26.41 -17.18
CA PRO A 76 -9.53 -27.75 -17.63
C PRO A 76 -8.88 -28.59 -16.52
N ARG A 77 -9.18 -29.88 -16.45
CA ARG A 77 -8.67 -30.76 -15.37
C ARG A 77 -7.16 -30.79 -15.26
N ASN A 78 -6.45 -30.65 -16.38
CA ASN A 78 -4.98 -30.61 -16.45
C ASN A 78 -4.38 -29.28 -15.95
N GLU A 79 -5.20 -28.26 -15.74
CA GLU A 79 -4.80 -26.96 -15.22
C GLU A 79 -5.15 -26.76 -13.73
N LEU A 80 -5.69 -27.79 -13.07
CA LEU A 80 -5.96 -27.76 -11.63
C LEU A 80 -4.64 -28.02 -10.87
N THR A 81 -3.79 -26.99 -10.83
CA THR A 81 -2.48 -27.03 -10.19
C THR A 81 -2.37 -25.93 -9.13
N TYR A 82 -1.45 -26.10 -8.18
CA TYR A 82 -1.24 -25.12 -7.11
C TYR A 82 -0.86 -23.74 -7.64
N SER A 83 -0.01 -23.67 -8.66
CA SER A 83 0.37 -22.41 -9.29
C SER A 83 -0.81 -21.70 -9.91
N GLN A 84 -1.70 -22.43 -10.59
CA GLN A 84 -2.88 -21.86 -11.25
C GLN A 84 -3.86 -21.25 -10.24
N PHE A 85 -4.12 -21.92 -9.11
CA PHE A 85 -4.93 -21.34 -8.04
C PHE A 85 -4.32 -20.08 -7.46
N THR A 86 -3.01 -20.06 -7.21
CA THR A 86 -2.31 -18.90 -6.69
C THR A 86 -2.34 -17.74 -7.67
N LEU A 87 -2.12 -17.97 -8.96
CA LEU A 87 -2.19 -16.96 -10.01
C LEU A 87 -3.60 -16.37 -10.15
N ALA A 88 -4.63 -17.22 -10.13
CA ALA A 88 -6.01 -16.76 -10.20
C ALA A 88 -6.38 -15.83 -9.02
N ILE A 89 -5.92 -16.14 -7.82
CA ILE A 89 -6.09 -15.28 -6.64
C ILE A 89 -5.26 -13.99 -6.78
N GLY A 90 -4.12 -14.04 -7.44
CA GLY A 90 -3.26 -12.88 -7.73
C GLY A 90 -3.96 -11.80 -8.55
N VAL A 91 -4.90 -12.17 -9.44
CA VAL A 91 -5.62 -11.20 -10.28
C VAL A 91 -6.39 -10.16 -9.46
N PRO A 92 -7.33 -10.51 -8.58
CA PRO A 92 -8.01 -9.52 -7.75
C PRO A 92 -7.05 -8.82 -6.77
N MET A 93 -6.01 -9.51 -6.27
CA MET A 93 -5.00 -8.89 -5.41
C MET A 93 -4.26 -7.77 -6.12
N SER A 94 -3.91 -7.96 -7.40
CA SER A 94 -3.23 -6.94 -8.21
C SER A 94 -4.06 -5.66 -8.39
N ILE A 95 -5.35 -5.70 -8.16
CA ILE A 95 -6.25 -4.54 -8.20
C ILE A 95 -6.45 -3.95 -6.80
N ILE A 96 -6.81 -4.78 -5.84
CA ILE A 96 -7.25 -4.32 -4.51
C ILE A 96 -6.07 -3.81 -3.67
N LEU A 97 -4.93 -4.51 -3.65
CA LEU A 97 -3.78 -4.12 -2.84
C LEU A 97 -3.22 -2.73 -3.18
N PRO A 98 -3.01 -2.36 -4.47
CA PRO A 98 -2.57 -1.02 -4.82
C PRO A 98 -3.61 0.06 -4.48
N ILE A 99 -4.91 -0.25 -4.55
CA ILE A 99 -5.96 0.67 -4.12
C ILE A 99 -5.87 0.92 -2.62
N ILE A 100 -5.66 -0.12 -1.80
CA ILE A 100 -5.44 0.03 -0.35
C ILE A 100 -4.25 0.97 -0.08
N ALA A 101 -3.14 0.78 -0.80
CA ALA A 101 -1.96 1.62 -0.67
C ALA A 101 -2.23 3.07 -1.08
N ALA A 102 -2.93 3.30 -2.19
CA ALA A 102 -3.32 4.64 -2.64
C ALA A 102 -4.22 5.33 -1.60
N LEU A 103 -5.22 4.60 -1.07
CA LEU A 103 -6.14 5.11 -0.04
C LEU A 103 -5.42 5.46 1.25
N SER A 104 -4.45 4.66 1.69
CA SER A 104 -3.68 4.92 2.92
C SER A 104 -2.95 6.28 2.87
N VAL A 105 -2.50 6.68 1.69
CA VAL A 105 -1.85 7.98 1.46
C VAL A 105 -2.87 9.09 1.30
N THR A 106 -3.93 8.88 0.51
CA THR A 106 -4.87 9.95 0.15
C THR A 106 -5.91 10.24 1.24
N ALA A 107 -6.13 9.33 2.20
CA ALA A 107 -7.11 9.49 3.29
C ALA A 107 -6.84 10.75 4.13
N GLU A 108 -5.59 11.10 4.37
CA GLU A 108 -5.21 12.30 5.14
C GLU A 108 -5.66 13.59 4.47
N TRP A 109 -5.69 13.60 3.12
CA TRP A 109 -6.12 14.76 2.33
C TRP A 109 -7.64 14.85 2.26
N SER A 110 -8.31 13.73 2.06
CA SER A 110 -9.76 13.67 1.92
C SER A 110 -10.50 13.98 3.22
N GLN A 111 -9.92 13.62 4.37
CA GLN A 111 -10.53 13.79 5.70
C GLN A 111 -10.10 15.10 6.40
N ARG A 112 -9.26 15.95 5.78
CA ARG A 112 -8.69 17.18 6.38
C ARG A 112 -8.01 16.96 7.74
N THR A 113 -7.65 15.72 8.07
CA THR A 113 -6.97 15.34 9.31
C THR A 113 -5.48 15.61 9.27
N GLY A 114 -4.92 15.97 8.12
CA GLY A 114 -3.50 16.25 7.91
C GLY A 114 -2.94 17.28 8.90
N LEU A 115 -3.71 18.34 9.24
CA LEU A 115 -3.27 19.34 10.21
C LEU A 115 -3.04 18.73 11.60
N ALA A 116 -3.89 17.83 12.08
CA ALA A 116 -3.75 17.21 13.40
C ALA A 116 -2.59 16.20 13.44
N THR A 117 -2.40 15.41 12.38
CA THR A 117 -1.32 14.43 12.29
C THR A 117 0.05 15.12 12.22
N PHE A 118 0.14 16.22 11.49
CA PHE A 118 1.40 16.93 11.27
C PHE A 118 1.84 17.83 12.44
N THR A 119 0.92 18.23 13.30
CA THR A 119 1.27 18.93 14.56
C THR A 119 1.86 17.98 15.62
N LEU A 120 1.48 16.69 15.58
CA LEU A 120 1.93 15.68 16.54
C LEU A 120 3.24 14.99 16.14
N VAL A 121 3.56 14.93 14.83
CA VAL A 121 4.77 14.27 14.33
C VAL A 121 5.59 15.26 13.49
N PRO A 122 6.67 15.85 14.04
CA PRO A 122 7.47 16.85 13.34
C PRO A 122 8.22 16.33 12.09
N HIS A 123 8.30 15.00 11.92
CA HIS A 123 8.98 14.35 10.78
C HIS A 123 7.99 13.63 9.85
N ARG A 124 7.37 14.36 8.93
CA ARG A 124 6.39 13.85 7.94
C ARG A 124 6.89 12.69 7.09
N GLY A 125 8.18 12.69 6.74
CA GLY A 125 8.81 11.59 6.03
C GLY A 125 8.66 10.25 6.76
N ARG A 126 8.70 10.25 8.11
CA ARG A 126 8.53 9.03 8.91
C ARG A 126 7.10 8.48 8.85
N VAL A 127 6.09 9.33 8.72
CA VAL A 127 4.70 8.89 8.53
C VAL A 127 4.55 8.19 7.19
N LEU A 128 5.07 8.80 6.12
CA LEU A 128 5.00 8.21 4.78
C LEU A 128 5.78 6.89 4.67
N THR A 129 6.98 6.81 5.27
CA THR A 129 7.71 5.53 5.33
C THR A 129 6.97 4.49 6.16
N GLY A 130 6.29 4.88 7.25
CA GLY A 130 5.44 4.01 8.04
C GLY A 130 4.26 3.45 7.23
N LYS A 131 3.59 4.31 6.43
CA LYS A 131 2.50 3.89 5.54
C LYS A 131 2.97 2.94 4.43
N ALA A 132 4.09 3.25 3.79
CA ALA A 132 4.68 2.38 2.77
C ALA A 132 5.05 1.00 3.36
N ALA A 133 5.69 0.98 4.53
CA ALA A 133 6.04 -0.25 5.21
C ALA A 133 4.79 -1.05 5.63
N ALA A 134 3.75 -0.40 6.15
CA ALA A 134 2.49 -1.06 6.49
C ALA A 134 1.81 -1.65 5.24
N ALA A 135 1.77 -0.92 4.13
CA ALA A 135 1.21 -1.41 2.87
C ALA A 135 1.98 -2.63 2.32
N LEU A 136 3.31 -2.63 2.41
CA LEU A 136 4.14 -3.78 2.04
C LEU A 136 3.90 -5.00 2.96
N LEU A 137 3.73 -4.79 4.26
CA LEU A 137 3.39 -5.86 5.20
C LEU A 137 1.99 -6.45 4.92
N ILE A 138 1.02 -5.61 4.55
CA ILE A 138 -0.30 -6.08 4.11
C ILE A 138 -0.18 -6.92 2.83
N ALA A 139 0.63 -6.49 1.86
CA ALA A 139 0.87 -7.25 0.64
C ALA A 139 1.51 -8.62 0.92
N ALA A 140 2.51 -8.67 1.81
CA ALA A 140 3.15 -9.92 2.23
C ALA A 140 2.15 -10.84 2.95
N ALA A 141 1.37 -10.32 3.89
CA ALA A 141 0.34 -11.09 4.58
C ALA A 141 -0.74 -11.60 3.61
N ALA A 142 -1.19 -10.77 2.66
CA ALA A 142 -2.14 -11.18 1.64
C ALA A 142 -1.56 -12.26 0.71
N SER A 143 -0.27 -12.22 0.39
CA SER A 143 0.40 -13.29 -0.38
C SER A 143 0.42 -14.61 0.39
N VAL A 144 0.69 -14.58 1.70
CA VAL A 144 0.59 -15.79 2.55
C VAL A 144 -0.84 -16.36 2.54
N VAL A 145 -1.85 -15.50 2.65
CA VAL A 145 -3.26 -15.93 2.57
C VAL A 145 -3.56 -16.54 1.20
N ALA A 146 -3.05 -15.93 0.11
CA ALA A 146 -3.22 -16.47 -1.24
C ALA A 146 -2.62 -17.87 -1.38
N PHE A 147 -1.43 -18.11 -0.81
CA PHE A 147 -0.80 -19.43 -0.82
C PHE A 147 -1.61 -20.47 -0.03
N ILE A 148 -2.14 -20.09 1.13
CA ILE A 148 -2.99 -20.99 1.94
C ILE A 148 -4.30 -21.31 1.19
N VAL A 149 -4.98 -20.29 0.66
CA VAL A 149 -6.24 -20.48 -0.08
C VAL A 149 -5.99 -21.24 -1.38
N GLY A 150 -4.89 -20.95 -2.09
CA GLY A 150 -4.48 -21.68 -3.28
C GLY A 150 -4.20 -23.17 -3.00
N ALA A 151 -3.53 -23.48 -1.89
CA ALA A 151 -3.28 -24.85 -1.46
C ALA A 151 -4.59 -25.60 -1.16
N LEU A 152 -5.51 -24.95 -0.43
CA LEU A 152 -6.84 -25.51 -0.16
C LEU A 152 -7.63 -25.70 -1.45
N GLY A 153 -7.59 -24.73 -2.37
CA GLY A 153 -8.21 -24.80 -3.67
C GLY A 153 -7.68 -25.96 -4.51
N ASN A 154 -6.35 -26.15 -4.52
CA ASN A 154 -5.71 -27.27 -5.20
C ASN A 154 -6.16 -28.64 -4.63
N LEU A 155 -6.19 -28.79 -3.30
CA LEU A 155 -6.67 -30.02 -2.66
C LEU A 155 -8.12 -30.31 -2.96
N VAL A 156 -9.00 -29.32 -2.80
CA VAL A 156 -10.44 -29.47 -3.03
C VAL A 156 -10.74 -29.66 -4.51
N GLY A 157 -10.12 -28.87 -5.39
CA GLY A 157 -10.30 -28.95 -6.84
C GLY A 157 -9.87 -30.28 -7.41
N SER A 158 -8.69 -30.77 -7.00
CA SER A 158 -8.18 -32.10 -7.41
C SER A 158 -9.10 -33.24 -6.94
N ALA A 159 -9.60 -33.15 -5.70
CA ALA A 159 -10.53 -34.14 -5.16
C ALA A 159 -11.88 -34.17 -5.90
N ILE A 160 -12.44 -32.99 -6.26
CA ILE A 160 -13.70 -32.89 -7.00
C ILE A 160 -13.52 -33.38 -8.44
N ALA A 161 -12.41 -33.07 -9.07
CA ALA A 161 -12.13 -33.45 -10.46
C ALA A 161 -11.62 -34.89 -10.63
N ASP A 162 -11.33 -35.58 -9.52
CA ASP A 162 -10.73 -36.92 -9.48
C ASP A 162 -9.41 -36.97 -10.28
N VAL A 163 -8.53 -36.01 -9.99
CA VAL A 163 -7.18 -35.90 -10.58
C VAL A 163 -6.10 -35.83 -9.47
N PRO A 164 -4.87 -36.26 -9.77
CA PRO A 164 -3.76 -36.10 -8.81
C PRO A 164 -3.54 -34.64 -8.44
N THR A 165 -3.26 -34.37 -7.16
CA THR A 165 -2.90 -33.04 -6.68
C THR A 165 -1.50 -32.67 -7.16
N VAL A 166 -1.36 -31.57 -7.89
CA VAL A 166 -0.09 -31.11 -8.46
C VAL A 166 0.45 -29.92 -7.66
N TRP A 167 1.65 -30.07 -7.10
CA TRP A 167 2.36 -29.04 -6.34
C TRP A 167 3.54 -28.49 -7.17
N ASP A 168 3.21 -27.61 -8.10
CA ASP A 168 4.12 -27.08 -9.13
C ASP A 168 4.72 -25.71 -8.80
N GLN A 169 4.45 -25.16 -7.62
CA GLN A 169 4.96 -23.87 -7.19
C GLN A 169 6.19 -24.02 -6.31
N SER A 170 7.32 -23.48 -6.75
CA SER A 170 8.56 -23.45 -5.98
C SER A 170 8.59 -22.26 -4.99
N LEU A 171 9.56 -22.29 -4.06
CA LEU A 171 9.80 -21.15 -3.16
C LEU A 171 10.20 -19.87 -3.94
N ARG A 172 10.91 -20.05 -5.07
CA ARG A 172 11.25 -18.93 -5.96
C ARG A 172 9.99 -18.29 -6.53
N ASP A 173 9.04 -19.08 -7.02
CA ASP A 173 7.80 -18.56 -7.61
C ASP A 173 6.93 -17.86 -6.55
N ALA A 174 6.91 -18.39 -5.33
CA ALA A 174 6.27 -17.74 -4.19
C ALA A 174 6.95 -16.40 -3.84
N ALA A 175 8.27 -16.32 -3.89
CA ALA A 175 9.01 -15.08 -3.69
C ALA A 175 8.73 -14.08 -4.81
N TYR A 176 8.68 -14.52 -6.06
CA TYR A 176 8.35 -13.67 -7.21
C TYR A 176 6.91 -13.15 -7.14
N PHE A 177 5.95 -13.98 -6.80
CA PHE A 177 4.57 -13.57 -6.57
C PHE A 177 4.46 -12.50 -5.48
N THR A 178 5.15 -12.70 -4.37
CA THR A 178 5.17 -11.72 -3.26
C THR A 178 5.84 -10.41 -3.68
N LEU A 179 6.96 -10.49 -4.42
CA LEU A 179 7.66 -9.32 -4.93
C LEU A 179 6.79 -8.54 -5.94
N ALA A 180 6.10 -9.23 -6.86
CA ALA A 180 5.19 -8.60 -7.81
C ALA A 180 4.08 -7.82 -7.09
N ASN A 181 3.43 -8.43 -6.09
CA ASN A 181 2.42 -7.75 -5.28
C ASN A 181 2.99 -6.56 -4.51
N ALA A 182 4.20 -6.67 -3.97
CA ALA A 182 4.89 -5.56 -3.30
C ALA A 182 5.16 -4.39 -4.26
N LEU A 183 5.63 -4.67 -5.48
CA LEU A 183 5.87 -3.64 -6.50
C LEU A 183 4.56 -2.96 -6.94
N LEU A 184 3.48 -3.72 -7.12
CA LEU A 184 2.16 -3.17 -7.45
C LEU A 184 1.62 -2.27 -6.33
N VAL A 185 1.80 -2.66 -5.07
CA VAL A 185 1.46 -1.83 -3.90
C VAL A 185 2.25 -0.52 -3.91
N LEU A 186 3.54 -0.56 -4.25
CA LEU A 186 4.35 0.66 -4.37
C LEU A 186 3.89 1.56 -5.52
N VAL A 187 3.39 1.00 -6.64
CA VAL A 187 2.75 1.78 -7.71
C VAL A 187 1.49 2.47 -7.19
N GLY A 188 0.62 1.76 -6.46
CA GLY A 188 -0.57 2.36 -5.83
C GLY A 188 -0.20 3.48 -4.85
N PHE A 189 0.80 3.25 -4.00
CA PHE A 189 1.34 4.24 -3.08
C PHE A 189 1.86 5.49 -3.82
N MET A 190 2.59 5.29 -4.90
CA MET A 190 3.11 6.35 -5.78
C MET A 190 1.97 7.23 -6.31
N PHE A 191 0.91 6.62 -6.89
CA PHE A 191 -0.25 7.38 -7.36
C PHE A 191 -0.93 8.16 -6.24
N GLY A 192 -1.08 7.57 -5.05
CA GLY A 192 -1.59 8.26 -3.87
C GLY A 192 -0.77 9.49 -3.49
N ALA A 193 0.56 9.37 -3.47
CA ALA A 193 1.48 10.45 -3.11
C ALA A 193 1.55 11.55 -4.19
N LEU A 194 1.45 11.18 -5.47
CA LEU A 194 1.58 12.10 -6.60
C LEU A 194 0.31 12.91 -6.83
N VAL A 195 -0.86 12.24 -6.84
CA VAL A 195 -2.15 12.84 -7.23
C VAL A 195 -2.87 13.51 -6.06
N ARG A 196 -2.67 13.03 -4.82
CA ARG A 196 -3.27 13.56 -3.58
C ARG A 196 -4.81 13.65 -3.59
N ASN A 197 -5.42 12.90 -4.47
CA ASN A 197 -6.86 12.82 -4.63
C ASN A 197 -7.22 11.35 -4.84
N THR A 198 -8.12 10.83 -4.02
CA THR A 198 -8.46 9.40 -4.03
C THR A 198 -9.00 8.91 -5.38
N PRO A 199 -10.04 9.52 -5.96
CA PRO A 199 -10.52 9.11 -7.28
C PRO A 199 -9.43 9.20 -8.36
N GLY A 200 -8.65 10.27 -8.38
CA GLY A 200 -7.57 10.46 -9.34
C GLY A 200 -6.45 9.42 -9.21
N ALA A 201 -6.07 9.05 -7.99
CA ALA A 201 -5.07 8.02 -7.73
C ALA A 201 -5.55 6.63 -8.20
N ILE A 202 -6.82 6.29 -7.94
CA ILE A 202 -7.42 5.04 -8.39
C ILE A 202 -7.49 4.99 -9.92
N VAL A 203 -7.97 6.05 -10.57
CA VAL A 203 -8.04 6.12 -12.04
C VAL A 203 -6.65 6.03 -12.65
N GLY A 204 -5.66 6.75 -12.11
CA GLY A 204 -4.27 6.67 -12.56
C GLY A 204 -3.72 5.25 -12.47
N TYR A 205 -3.98 4.57 -11.34
CA TYR A 205 -3.60 3.17 -11.20
C TYR A 205 -4.33 2.26 -12.20
N MET A 206 -5.62 2.45 -12.43
CA MET A 206 -6.38 1.66 -13.42
C MET A 206 -5.83 1.85 -14.84
N ILE A 207 -5.46 3.07 -15.21
CA ILE A 207 -4.80 3.34 -16.50
C ILE A 207 -3.47 2.60 -16.58
N TYR A 208 -2.64 2.65 -15.53
CA TYR A 208 -1.39 1.92 -15.46
C TYR A 208 -1.58 0.41 -15.57
N ALA A 209 -2.57 -0.14 -14.86
CA ALA A 209 -2.77 -1.59 -14.77
C ALA A 209 -3.41 -2.21 -16.02
N PHE A 210 -4.31 -1.49 -16.70
CA PHE A 210 -5.15 -2.06 -17.76
C PHE A 210 -4.98 -1.38 -19.12
N VAL A 211 -4.80 -0.06 -19.16
CA VAL A 211 -4.73 0.68 -20.43
C VAL A 211 -3.31 0.73 -20.95
N ALA A 212 -2.36 1.11 -20.11
CA ALA A 212 -0.95 1.29 -20.55
C ALA A 212 -0.34 0.00 -21.11
N PRO A 213 -0.53 -1.20 -20.52
CA PRO A 213 0.03 -2.43 -21.07
C PRO A 213 -0.45 -2.74 -22.48
N GLY A 214 -1.73 -2.52 -22.76
CA GLY A 214 -2.31 -2.73 -24.09
C GLY A 214 -1.73 -1.77 -25.14
N LEU A 215 -1.59 -0.49 -24.78
CA LEU A 215 -1.00 0.51 -25.66
C LEU A 215 0.48 0.24 -25.93
N LEU A 216 1.25 -0.12 -24.89
CA LEU A 216 2.68 -0.41 -25.04
C LEU A 216 2.90 -1.72 -25.81
N ALA A 217 2.03 -2.74 -25.61
CA ALA A 217 2.06 -3.96 -26.40
C ALA A 217 1.74 -3.70 -27.88
N PHE A 218 0.75 -2.88 -28.18
CA PHE A 218 0.42 -2.48 -29.53
C PHE A 218 1.58 -1.70 -30.19
N LEU A 219 2.23 -0.82 -29.46
CA LEU A 219 3.39 -0.07 -29.96
C LEU A 219 4.57 -1.02 -30.25
N ALA A 220 4.85 -1.97 -29.37
CA ALA A 220 5.88 -2.99 -29.57
C ALA A 220 5.59 -3.87 -30.80
N PHE A 221 4.33 -4.25 -30.98
CA PHE A 221 3.91 -5.01 -32.17
C PHE A 221 4.06 -4.22 -33.48
N SER A 222 3.89 -2.91 -33.45
CA SER A 222 3.91 -2.06 -34.63
C SER A 222 5.28 -1.44 -34.95
N GLN A 223 6.23 -1.43 -34.01
CA GLN A 223 7.52 -0.74 -34.12
C GLN A 223 8.66 -1.57 -33.51
N ASP A 224 9.51 -2.13 -34.36
CA ASP A 224 10.64 -2.99 -33.96
C ASP A 224 11.57 -2.31 -32.95
N TRP A 225 11.87 -1.03 -33.13
CA TRP A 225 12.72 -0.27 -32.21
C TRP A 225 12.15 -0.19 -30.82
N PHE A 226 10.82 -0.16 -30.69
CA PHE A 226 10.17 -0.10 -29.38
C PHE A 226 10.09 -1.48 -28.74
N ASP A 227 9.94 -2.54 -29.51
CA ASP A 227 9.97 -3.91 -28.97
C ASP A 227 11.32 -4.20 -28.29
N GLU A 228 12.43 -3.78 -28.91
CA GLU A 228 13.77 -3.87 -28.30
C GLU A 228 13.91 -2.99 -27.04
N ALA A 229 13.29 -1.80 -27.02
CA ALA A 229 13.35 -0.87 -25.89
C ALA A 229 12.37 -1.21 -24.75
N ARG A 230 11.31 -1.97 -25.05
CA ARG A 230 10.19 -2.26 -24.13
C ARG A 230 10.62 -2.77 -22.76
N PRO A 231 11.56 -3.73 -22.62
CA PRO A 231 11.99 -4.21 -21.32
C PRO A 231 12.59 -3.13 -20.43
N TRP A 232 13.14 -2.05 -21.01
CA TRP A 232 13.71 -0.92 -20.28
C TRP A 232 12.72 0.15 -19.88
N VAL A 233 11.51 0.14 -20.48
CA VAL A 233 10.53 1.22 -20.33
C VAL A 233 9.23 0.74 -19.70
N ASP A 234 8.78 -0.48 -19.99
CA ASP A 234 7.49 -1.03 -19.55
C ASP A 234 7.63 -1.74 -18.20
N ALA A 235 7.34 -1.01 -17.11
CA ALA A 235 7.39 -1.57 -15.76
C ALA A 235 6.39 -2.70 -15.55
N LYS A 236 5.19 -2.60 -16.16
CA LYS A 236 4.16 -3.64 -16.01
C LYS A 236 4.56 -4.94 -16.71
N TYR A 237 5.20 -4.85 -17.88
CA TYR A 237 5.76 -6.00 -18.60
C TYR A 237 6.74 -6.79 -17.72
N ASN A 238 7.67 -6.09 -17.06
CA ASN A 238 8.66 -6.71 -16.17
C ASN A 238 8.02 -7.26 -14.88
N GLN A 239 7.02 -6.57 -14.33
CA GLN A 239 6.29 -7.07 -13.15
C GLN A 239 5.47 -8.33 -13.48
N ASP A 240 4.88 -8.40 -14.67
CA ASP A 240 4.12 -9.57 -15.11
C ASP A 240 5.02 -10.79 -15.37
N ALA A 241 6.29 -10.58 -15.74
CA ALA A 241 7.26 -11.67 -15.85
C ALA A 241 7.48 -12.41 -14.51
N LEU A 242 7.45 -11.68 -13.38
CA LEU A 242 7.49 -12.29 -12.04
C LEU A 242 6.28 -13.19 -11.78
N LEU A 243 5.09 -12.80 -12.25
CA LEU A 243 3.86 -13.57 -12.04
C LEU A 243 3.78 -14.80 -12.96
N ARG A 244 4.38 -14.72 -14.15
CA ARG A 244 4.41 -15.87 -15.10
C ARG A 244 5.36 -16.99 -14.65
N GLY A 245 6.18 -16.75 -13.62
CA GLY A 245 7.17 -17.72 -13.17
C GLY A 245 8.36 -17.86 -14.10
N ASP A 246 8.60 -16.87 -14.98
CA ASP A 246 9.74 -16.84 -15.88
C ASP A 246 11.05 -16.89 -15.08
N THR A 247 12.05 -17.62 -15.59
CA THR A 247 13.37 -17.61 -14.96
C THR A 247 14.09 -16.32 -15.33
N LEU A 248 14.09 -15.34 -14.42
CA LEU A 248 14.73 -14.05 -14.65
C LEU A 248 16.26 -14.22 -14.65
N ALA A 249 16.89 -13.85 -15.77
CA ALA A 249 18.35 -13.75 -15.91
C ALA A 249 18.85 -12.40 -15.35
N GLY A 250 20.17 -12.21 -15.32
CA GLY A 250 20.75 -10.98 -14.76
C GLY A 250 20.27 -9.68 -15.45
N GLN A 251 20.03 -9.73 -16.76
CA GLN A 251 19.52 -8.60 -17.52
C GLN A 251 18.05 -8.28 -17.17
N ASP A 252 17.22 -9.27 -16.92
CA ASP A 252 15.83 -9.08 -16.56
C ASP A 252 15.70 -8.36 -15.20
N TRP A 253 16.59 -8.68 -14.26
CA TRP A 253 16.68 -7.95 -13.00
C TRP A 253 17.09 -6.49 -13.20
N ALA A 254 17.97 -6.19 -14.16
CA ALA A 254 18.33 -4.82 -14.49
C ALA A 254 17.13 -4.08 -15.10
N HIS A 255 16.38 -4.70 -16.01
CA HIS A 255 15.14 -4.15 -16.58
C HIS A 255 14.11 -3.84 -15.47
N LEU A 256 13.87 -4.79 -14.56
CA LEU A 256 12.96 -4.61 -13.43
C LEU A 256 13.42 -3.47 -12.50
N ALA A 257 14.71 -3.40 -12.19
CA ALA A 257 15.28 -2.35 -11.34
C ALA A 257 15.15 -0.95 -11.97
N VAL A 258 15.54 -0.82 -13.25
CA VAL A 258 15.46 0.45 -13.98
C VAL A 258 14.02 0.92 -14.11
N THR A 259 13.11 0.05 -14.53
CA THR A 259 11.71 0.41 -14.70
C THR A 259 11.04 0.72 -13.34
N THR A 260 11.37 -0.01 -12.28
CA THR A 260 10.90 0.32 -10.92
C THR A 260 11.45 1.67 -10.46
N ALA A 261 12.73 1.95 -10.70
CA ALA A 261 13.30 3.27 -10.36
C ALA A 261 12.59 4.39 -11.11
N LEU A 262 12.38 4.24 -12.42
CA LEU A 262 11.76 5.25 -13.28
C LEU A 262 10.28 5.49 -12.96
N TRP A 263 9.49 4.43 -12.81
CA TRP A 263 8.03 4.52 -12.70
C TRP A 263 7.50 4.52 -11.27
N VAL A 264 8.30 4.11 -10.30
CA VAL A 264 7.87 4.06 -8.90
C VAL A 264 8.69 5.01 -8.03
N VAL A 265 10.03 4.86 -8.03
CA VAL A 265 10.87 5.62 -7.09
C VAL A 265 10.89 7.10 -7.45
N VAL A 266 11.18 7.46 -8.70
CA VAL A 266 11.26 8.86 -9.13
C VAL A 266 9.93 9.60 -8.93
N PRO A 267 8.77 9.11 -9.39
CA PRO A 267 7.50 9.79 -9.15
C PRO A 267 7.11 9.85 -7.66
N THR A 268 7.43 8.80 -6.89
CA THR A 268 7.20 8.82 -5.43
C THR A 268 8.01 9.91 -4.76
N VAL A 269 9.30 10.04 -5.08
CA VAL A 269 10.16 11.09 -4.54
C VAL A 269 9.62 12.48 -4.93
N ILE A 270 9.23 12.67 -6.19
CA ILE A 270 8.61 13.92 -6.64
C ILE A 270 7.33 14.22 -5.85
N GLY A 271 6.45 13.24 -5.68
CA GLY A 271 5.21 13.36 -4.89
C GLY A 271 5.50 13.75 -3.44
N VAL A 272 6.42 13.06 -2.79
CA VAL A 272 6.85 13.31 -1.40
C VAL A 272 7.50 14.68 -1.26
N VAL A 273 8.42 15.06 -2.15
CA VAL A 273 9.08 16.40 -2.10
C VAL A 273 8.05 17.52 -2.29
N ARG A 274 7.13 17.37 -3.23
CA ARG A 274 6.02 18.34 -3.39
C ARG A 274 5.14 18.42 -2.14
N LEU A 275 4.92 17.30 -1.48
CA LEU A 275 4.15 17.21 -0.23
C LEU A 275 4.86 17.96 0.90
N LEU A 276 6.16 17.76 1.04
CA LEU A 276 6.95 18.43 2.08
C LEU A 276 7.12 19.95 1.83
N ARG A 277 7.10 20.40 0.55
CA ARG A 277 7.27 21.81 0.18
C ARG A 277 5.97 22.63 0.15
N SER A 278 4.82 21.98 -0.04
CA SER A 278 3.53 22.69 -0.26
C SER A 278 2.98 23.41 0.99
N GLU A 279 3.58 23.22 2.15
CA GLU A 279 3.11 23.76 3.43
C GLU A 279 4.11 24.74 4.06
N GLY A 280 5.13 25.16 3.31
CA GLY A 280 6.03 26.23 3.68
C GLY A 280 5.56 27.60 3.19
N LYS A 281 4.30 27.71 2.74
CA LYS A 281 3.71 29.00 2.33
C LYS A 281 2.43 29.30 3.13
#